data_c2f56c44404db92c4b722c525248a2dd
#
_entry.id   c2f56c44404db92c4b722c525248a2dd
#
_cell.length_a   1.000
_cell.length_b   1.000
_cell.length_c   1.000
_cell.angle_alpha   90.00
_cell.angle_beta   90.00
_cell.angle_gamma   90.00
#
_symmetry.space_group_name_H-M   'P 1'
#
loop_
_entity.id
_entity.type
_entity.pdbx_description
1 polymer ?
#
loop_
_entity_poly.entity_id
_entity_poly.type
_entity_poly.pdbx_seq_one_letter_code
_entity_poly.pdbx_strand_id
1 'polypeptide(L)'
;GRYLGCTQLIAEDVWNCILTRSSNDVIRAVQTIPVEYNRYLFLPTVDGKQLPANPYWMLTVIPAGTMNYASPVPYLTGLNREDGVEVVLEDRLLGEFNDFLLVDQQYVDNFVLEYAFRHNYTMNREAIAEAIIDRYKYWPDPSDEDAIRAKFVELTTDAYYVAPICLSAYLHSAGGSRVFMYVNNYEFGRGGDKRFLPSWIGVCHDCDLYLLFGFPFMRSDLLPPHLADVQWTDFDRNASQLFTSLYRQFLRNMNPNFPFDTSWAPLQPRAHWYIDFNYSHWSEMTIPGQLKRDYRWESVAFWTQYIPALVQYMTTTFSPIEGAMRREVLVYQIGVGVLSCILMGVMVLACLFAYLVFERNPRRASKLEHDRRRLIRDTNKSLSKTDILKVSSL
;
A
#
# COMPACT_ATOMS: atom_id res chain seq x y z
N GLY A 1 -25.21 -15.56 -4.91
CA GLY A 1 -26.54 -15.76 -5.52
C GLY A 1 -26.52 -16.87 -6.56
N ARG A 2 -25.66 -16.79 -7.57
CA ARG A 2 -25.65 -17.74 -8.73
C ARG A 2 -25.56 -19.20 -8.30
N TYR A 3 -24.67 -19.57 -7.39
CA TYR A 3 -24.52 -20.95 -6.89
C TYR A 3 -25.69 -21.43 -6.03
N LEU A 4 -26.59 -20.53 -5.63
CA LEU A 4 -27.84 -20.85 -4.94
C LEU A 4 -29.06 -20.85 -5.86
N GLY A 5 -28.86 -20.64 -7.18
CA GLY A 5 -29.94 -20.46 -8.14
C GLY A 5 -30.68 -19.12 -8.03
N CYS A 6 -30.08 -18.14 -7.32
CA CYS A 6 -30.61 -16.78 -7.19
C CYS A 6 -29.96 -15.89 -8.25
N THR A 7 -30.62 -15.79 -9.43
CA THR A 7 -30.08 -15.16 -10.65
C THR A 7 -30.82 -13.89 -11.05
N GLN A 8 -31.55 -13.28 -10.12
CA GLN A 8 -32.27 -12.02 -10.32
C GLN A 8 -31.32 -10.89 -10.72
N LEU A 9 -31.83 -9.92 -11.46
CA LEU A 9 -31.05 -8.76 -11.90
C LEU A 9 -30.89 -7.68 -10.81
N ILE A 10 -31.85 -7.61 -9.89
CA ILE A 10 -31.88 -6.62 -8.82
C ILE A 10 -31.26 -7.24 -7.57
N ALA A 11 -30.32 -6.54 -6.93
CA ALA A 11 -29.60 -7.05 -5.76
C ALA A 11 -30.52 -7.39 -4.58
N GLU A 12 -31.59 -6.63 -4.37
CA GLU A 12 -32.58 -6.87 -3.32
C GLU A 12 -33.34 -8.17 -3.56
N ASP A 13 -33.70 -8.48 -4.79
CA ASP A 13 -34.36 -9.74 -5.15
C ASP A 13 -33.42 -10.94 -5.00
N VAL A 14 -32.13 -10.77 -5.32
CA VAL A 14 -31.09 -11.78 -5.05
C VAL A 14 -30.99 -12.02 -3.55
N TRP A 15 -30.98 -10.96 -2.75
CA TRP A 15 -30.93 -11.10 -1.28
C TRP A 15 -32.16 -11.80 -0.73
N ASN A 16 -33.35 -11.41 -1.15
CA ASN A 16 -34.60 -12.05 -0.74
C ASN A 16 -34.63 -13.52 -1.14
N CYS A 17 -34.12 -13.88 -2.32
CA CYS A 17 -33.96 -15.26 -2.74
C CYS A 17 -32.98 -16.02 -1.85
N ILE A 18 -31.83 -15.44 -1.48
CA ILE A 18 -30.86 -16.07 -0.59
C ILE A 18 -31.48 -16.33 0.79
N LEU A 19 -32.27 -15.41 1.32
CA LEU A 19 -32.95 -15.56 2.62
C LEU A 19 -33.94 -16.74 2.66
N THR A 20 -34.41 -17.22 1.52
CA THR A 20 -35.28 -18.42 1.45
C THR A 20 -34.51 -19.74 1.48
N ARG A 21 -33.17 -19.71 1.40
CA ARG A 21 -32.35 -20.91 1.35
C ARG A 21 -31.98 -21.39 2.76
N SER A 22 -31.80 -22.70 2.91
CA SER A 22 -31.29 -23.23 4.18
C SER A 22 -29.82 -22.83 4.39
N SER A 23 -29.39 -22.74 5.64
CA SER A 23 -27.96 -22.50 5.98
C SER A 23 -27.04 -23.55 5.37
N ASN A 24 -27.48 -24.81 5.31
CA ASN A 24 -26.72 -25.90 4.69
C ASN A 24 -26.53 -25.69 3.18
N ASP A 25 -27.57 -25.18 2.47
CA ASP A 25 -27.44 -24.87 1.05
C ASP A 25 -26.47 -23.72 0.82
N VAL A 26 -26.50 -22.70 1.69
CA VAL A 26 -25.56 -21.58 1.62
C VAL A 26 -24.11 -22.07 1.83
N ILE A 27 -23.88 -22.92 2.85
CA ILE A 27 -22.54 -23.47 3.12
C ILE A 27 -22.05 -24.30 1.94
N ARG A 28 -22.88 -25.18 1.40
CA ARG A 28 -22.52 -25.97 0.21
C ARG A 28 -22.22 -25.12 -1.00
N ALA A 29 -23.03 -24.10 -1.24
CA ALA A 29 -22.80 -23.18 -2.35
C ALA A 29 -21.47 -22.43 -2.21
N VAL A 30 -21.10 -22.00 -1.01
CA VAL A 30 -19.79 -21.38 -0.72
C VAL A 30 -18.65 -22.34 -1.04
N GLN A 31 -18.76 -23.60 -0.64
CA GLN A 31 -17.76 -24.64 -0.90
C GLN A 31 -17.56 -24.97 -2.39
N THR A 32 -18.57 -24.68 -3.23
CA THR A 32 -18.50 -24.91 -4.69
C THR A 32 -17.96 -23.73 -5.47
N ILE A 33 -17.80 -22.55 -4.85
CA ILE A 33 -17.19 -21.39 -5.50
C ILE A 33 -15.70 -21.69 -5.71
N PRO A 34 -15.19 -21.62 -6.95
CA PRO A 34 -13.78 -21.83 -7.19
C PRO A 34 -12.96 -20.73 -6.52
N VAL A 35 -11.97 -21.15 -5.77
CA VAL A 35 -10.99 -20.26 -5.14
C VAL A 35 -9.62 -20.62 -5.71
N GLU A 36 -8.98 -19.68 -6.32
CA GLU A 36 -7.66 -19.83 -6.89
C GLU A 36 -6.69 -18.89 -6.18
N TYR A 37 -5.45 -19.29 -6.03
CA TYR A 37 -4.36 -18.49 -5.44
C TYR A 37 -4.73 -17.87 -4.09
N ASN A 38 -5.17 -18.71 -3.15
CA ASN A 38 -5.51 -18.33 -1.76
C ASN A 38 -6.39 -17.07 -1.67
N ARG A 39 -7.58 -17.15 -2.24
CA ARG A 39 -8.57 -16.07 -2.14
C ARG A 39 -9.53 -16.28 -0.99
N TYR A 40 -9.66 -15.25 -0.19
CA TYR A 40 -10.76 -15.14 0.73
C TYR A 40 -12.02 -14.70 -0.01
N LEU A 41 -13.07 -15.55 -0.02
CA LEU A 41 -14.33 -15.24 -0.70
C LEU A 41 -15.12 -14.12 0.00
N PHE A 42 -14.96 -14.01 1.32
CA PHE A 42 -15.67 -13.05 2.14
C PHE A 42 -14.69 -12.27 2.99
N LEU A 43 -14.60 -10.99 2.71
CA LEU A 43 -13.75 -10.05 3.42
C LEU A 43 -14.61 -9.00 4.14
N PRO A 44 -14.10 -8.37 5.21
CA PRO A 44 -14.74 -7.21 5.81
C PRO A 44 -14.99 -6.13 4.74
N THR A 45 -16.19 -5.59 4.73
CA THR A 45 -16.63 -4.60 3.73
C THR A 45 -16.90 -3.28 4.43
N VAL A 46 -16.49 -2.19 3.79
CA VAL A 46 -16.86 -0.84 4.25
C VAL A 46 -18.37 -0.67 4.09
N ASP A 47 -19.09 -0.73 5.19
CA ASP A 47 -20.57 -0.70 5.26
C ASP A 47 -21.14 0.64 5.75
N GLY A 48 -20.27 1.57 6.11
CA GLY A 48 -20.65 2.88 6.66
C GLY A 48 -21.16 2.86 8.11
N LYS A 49 -21.16 1.70 8.78
CA LYS A 49 -21.63 1.51 10.16
C LYS A 49 -20.57 0.87 11.06
N GLN A 50 -20.28 -0.42 10.86
CA GLN A 50 -19.25 -1.14 11.62
C GLN A 50 -17.86 -0.79 11.10
N LEU A 51 -17.72 -0.71 9.79
CA LEU A 51 -16.52 -0.22 9.12
C LEU A 51 -16.88 1.05 8.34
N PRO A 52 -16.86 2.24 8.98
CA PRO A 52 -17.39 3.47 8.39
C PRO A 52 -16.59 3.98 7.20
N ALA A 53 -15.29 3.65 7.12
CA ALA A 53 -14.41 4.02 6.01
C ALA A 53 -13.31 2.97 5.82
N ASN A 54 -12.51 3.12 4.79
CA ASN A 54 -11.33 2.29 4.59
C ASN A 54 -10.39 2.40 5.82
N PRO A 55 -9.98 1.29 6.46
CA PRO A 55 -9.16 1.30 7.67
C PRO A 55 -7.86 2.10 7.53
N TYR A 56 -7.20 2.02 6.38
CA TYR A 56 -6.00 2.81 6.11
C TYR A 56 -6.29 4.31 6.20
N TRP A 57 -7.39 4.77 5.60
CA TRP A 57 -7.81 6.18 5.66
C TRP A 57 -8.17 6.61 7.08
N MET A 58 -8.82 5.72 7.84
CA MET A 58 -9.18 6.00 9.22
C MET A 58 -7.95 6.22 10.12
N LEU A 59 -6.84 5.53 9.80
CA LEU A 59 -5.58 5.66 10.55
C LEU A 59 -4.66 6.78 10.04
N THR A 60 -4.80 7.22 8.78
CA THR A 60 -3.85 8.15 8.15
C THR A 60 -4.40 9.55 7.91
N VAL A 61 -5.67 9.68 7.51
CA VAL A 61 -6.23 10.93 6.98
C VAL A 61 -7.00 11.72 8.02
N ILE A 62 -7.52 11.05 9.04
CA ILE A 62 -8.31 11.72 10.07
C ILE A 62 -7.36 12.30 11.12
N PRO A 63 -7.26 13.65 11.27
CA PRO A 63 -6.38 14.26 12.24
C PRO A 63 -6.67 13.72 13.65
N ALA A 64 -5.62 13.39 14.38
CA ALA A 64 -5.72 13.03 15.78
C ALA A 64 -6.55 14.11 16.51
N GLY A 65 -7.75 13.74 16.96
CA GLY A 65 -8.64 14.64 17.71
C GLY A 65 -10.03 14.86 17.13
N THR A 66 -10.32 14.58 15.86
CA THR A 66 -11.66 14.76 15.30
C THR A 66 -12.49 13.49 15.15
N MET A 67 -11.85 12.37 14.89
CA MET A 67 -12.41 11.02 15.03
C MET A 67 -11.23 10.08 15.31
N ASN A 68 -10.87 9.92 16.57
CA ASN A 68 -9.77 9.07 16.95
C ASN A 68 -10.26 7.61 16.94
N TYR A 69 -10.33 6.99 15.75
CA TYR A 69 -10.59 5.55 15.65
C TYR A 69 -9.38 4.74 16.17
N ALA A 70 -8.17 5.29 16.09
CA ALA A 70 -7.06 4.83 16.88
C ALA A 70 -7.20 5.42 18.31
N SER A 71 -8.12 4.86 19.08
CA SER A 71 -8.13 5.09 20.53
C SER A 71 -6.70 4.80 21.05
N PRO A 72 -6.20 5.51 22.07
CA PRO A 72 -4.90 5.25 22.69
C PRO A 72 -4.84 3.91 23.44
N VAL A 73 -5.55 2.90 22.96
CA VAL A 73 -5.50 1.54 23.49
C VAL A 73 -4.15 0.94 23.13
N PRO A 74 -3.41 0.40 24.10
CA PRO A 74 -2.18 -0.33 23.83
C PRO A 74 -2.42 -1.49 22.86
N TYR A 75 -1.51 -1.66 21.93
CA TYR A 75 -1.59 -2.65 20.87
C TYR A 75 -0.41 -3.62 20.94
N LEU A 76 -0.68 -4.92 21.07
CA LEU A 76 0.29 -5.98 20.98
C LEU A 76 0.05 -6.75 19.68
N THR A 77 1.07 -6.83 18.86
CA THR A 77 1.03 -7.54 17.58
C THR A 77 2.32 -8.30 17.33
N GLY A 78 2.29 -9.28 16.45
CA GLY A 78 3.46 -10.05 16.07
C GLY A 78 3.22 -10.88 14.83
N LEU A 79 4.26 -11.57 14.42
CA LEU A 79 4.25 -12.46 13.27
C LEU A 79 5.21 -13.63 13.48
N ASN A 80 5.02 -14.69 12.74
CA ASN A 80 5.95 -15.80 12.63
C ASN A 80 6.89 -15.60 11.44
N ARG A 81 8.10 -16.15 11.51
CA ARG A 81 9.15 -15.92 10.49
C ARG A 81 8.72 -16.31 9.08
N GLU A 82 7.98 -17.42 8.94
CA GLU A 82 7.48 -17.94 7.68
C GLU A 82 5.93 -17.99 7.64
N ASP A 83 5.25 -16.92 8.09
CA ASP A 83 3.78 -16.86 8.10
C ASP A 83 3.17 -17.15 6.71
N GLY A 84 3.82 -16.73 5.64
CA GLY A 84 3.36 -16.94 4.26
C GLY A 84 3.35 -18.38 3.79
N VAL A 85 3.86 -19.31 4.58
CA VAL A 85 3.74 -20.74 4.33
C VAL A 85 2.27 -21.18 4.23
N GLU A 86 1.36 -20.55 4.98
CA GLU A 86 -0.08 -20.80 4.87
C GLU A 86 -0.58 -20.71 3.43
N VAL A 87 -0.13 -19.66 2.70
CA VAL A 87 -0.51 -19.44 1.30
C VAL A 87 -0.06 -20.61 0.41
N VAL A 88 1.15 -21.13 0.68
CA VAL A 88 1.70 -22.29 -0.05
C VAL A 88 0.92 -23.57 0.27
N LEU A 89 0.51 -23.75 1.53
CA LEU A 89 -0.20 -24.95 1.99
C LEU A 89 -1.65 -25.01 1.51
N GLU A 90 -2.29 -23.87 1.36
CA GLU A 90 -3.69 -23.79 0.96
C GLU A 90 -3.89 -23.84 -0.56
N ASP A 91 -2.83 -23.64 -1.35
CA ASP A 91 -2.94 -23.65 -2.79
C ASP A 91 -2.98 -25.08 -3.36
N ARG A 92 -4.16 -25.47 -3.80
CA ARG A 92 -4.39 -26.79 -4.39
C ARG A 92 -3.64 -27.04 -5.69
N LEU A 93 -3.12 -26.00 -6.35
CA LEU A 93 -2.35 -26.14 -7.58
C LEU A 93 -0.94 -26.69 -7.32
N LEU A 94 -0.44 -26.57 -6.09
CA LEU A 94 0.88 -27.04 -5.70
C LEU A 94 0.90 -28.54 -5.31
N GLY A 95 -0.25 -29.20 -5.24
CA GLY A 95 -0.33 -30.61 -4.95
C GLY A 95 -0.30 -30.95 -3.46
N GLU A 96 0.24 -32.13 -3.12
CA GLU A 96 0.26 -32.61 -1.75
C GLU A 96 1.39 -31.95 -0.94
N PHE A 97 1.04 -31.57 0.27
CA PHE A 97 1.96 -31.01 1.23
C PHE A 97 2.89 -32.09 1.81
N ASN A 98 4.15 -32.06 1.40
CA ASN A 98 5.18 -33.00 1.87
C ASN A 98 6.58 -32.37 1.78
N ASP A 99 7.61 -33.13 2.20
CA ASP A 99 9.02 -32.68 2.13
C ASP A 99 9.54 -32.45 0.70
N PHE A 100 8.85 -32.96 -0.32
CA PHE A 100 9.23 -32.91 -1.74
C PHE A 100 8.41 -31.91 -2.54
N LEU A 101 7.68 -31.01 -1.86
CA LEU A 101 6.93 -29.98 -2.56
C LEU A 101 7.90 -29.07 -3.33
N LEU A 102 7.76 -29.06 -4.65
CA LEU A 102 8.54 -28.22 -5.56
C LEU A 102 7.65 -27.08 -6.10
N VAL A 103 8.27 -25.92 -6.30
CA VAL A 103 7.61 -24.75 -6.87
C VAL A 103 8.46 -24.24 -8.02
N ASP A 104 7.89 -24.22 -9.23
CA ASP A 104 8.57 -23.68 -10.39
C ASP A 104 8.37 -22.17 -10.54
N GLN A 105 9.23 -21.53 -11.32
CA GLN A 105 9.18 -20.09 -11.56
C GLN A 105 7.89 -19.68 -12.29
N GLN A 106 7.38 -20.51 -13.20
CA GLN A 106 6.15 -20.20 -13.93
C GLN A 106 4.93 -20.11 -13.01
N TYR A 107 4.88 -20.98 -12.00
CA TYR A 107 3.82 -20.91 -10.97
C TYR A 107 3.90 -19.56 -10.21
N VAL A 108 5.11 -19.16 -9.77
CA VAL A 108 5.31 -17.90 -9.06
C VAL A 108 4.92 -16.70 -9.93
N ASP A 109 5.32 -16.70 -11.18
CA ASP A 109 4.97 -15.63 -12.14
C ASP A 109 3.45 -15.50 -12.33
N ASN A 110 2.77 -16.64 -12.50
CA ASN A 110 1.30 -16.68 -12.60
C ASN A 110 0.62 -16.20 -11.30
N PHE A 111 1.14 -16.61 -10.15
CA PHE A 111 0.64 -16.14 -8.85
C PHE A 111 0.76 -14.61 -8.74
N VAL A 112 1.91 -14.05 -9.11
CA VAL A 112 2.14 -12.60 -9.04
C VAL A 112 1.24 -11.83 -10.02
N LEU A 113 1.07 -12.33 -11.23
CA LEU A 113 0.15 -11.74 -12.21
C LEU A 113 -1.29 -11.72 -11.69
N GLU A 114 -1.73 -12.82 -11.10
CA GLU A 114 -3.05 -12.91 -10.51
C GLU A 114 -3.18 -12.02 -9.25
N TYR A 115 -2.15 -11.95 -8.42
CA TYR A 115 -2.07 -11.02 -7.30
C TYR A 115 -2.26 -9.56 -7.77
N ALA A 116 -1.51 -9.14 -8.78
CA ALA A 116 -1.60 -7.80 -9.34
C ALA A 116 -2.98 -7.50 -9.95
N PHE A 117 -3.61 -8.49 -10.59
CA PHE A 117 -4.97 -8.38 -11.10
C PHE A 117 -5.99 -8.18 -9.98
N ARG A 118 -5.90 -8.95 -8.91
CA ARG A 118 -6.86 -8.93 -7.79
C ARG A 118 -6.78 -7.68 -6.93
N HIS A 119 -5.61 -7.11 -6.80
CA HIS A 119 -5.42 -5.83 -6.10
C HIS A 119 -5.86 -4.64 -6.95
N ASN A 120 -6.48 -4.90 -8.11
CA ASN A 120 -7.02 -3.90 -9.01
C ASN A 120 -5.96 -2.88 -9.49
N TYR A 121 -4.74 -3.34 -9.70
CA TYR A 121 -3.68 -2.54 -10.29
C TYR A 121 -3.90 -2.39 -11.80
N THR A 122 -5.00 -1.74 -12.18
CA THR A 122 -5.48 -1.70 -13.57
C THR A 122 -4.59 -0.88 -14.50
N MET A 123 -3.88 0.12 -13.96
CA MET A 123 -3.14 1.09 -14.79
C MET A 123 -1.70 0.69 -15.07
N ASN A 124 -1.09 -0.14 -14.23
CA ASN A 124 0.34 -0.49 -14.35
C ASN A 124 0.63 -1.92 -13.89
N ARG A 125 -0.30 -2.80 -14.14
CA ARG A 125 -0.28 -4.18 -13.62
C ARG A 125 0.98 -4.95 -14.02
N GLU A 126 1.38 -4.85 -15.28
CA GLU A 126 2.54 -5.55 -15.81
C GLU A 126 3.83 -5.08 -15.12
N ALA A 127 4.04 -3.77 -14.99
CA ALA A 127 5.23 -3.24 -14.33
C ALA A 127 5.25 -3.52 -12.82
N ILE A 128 4.09 -3.59 -12.17
CA ILE A 128 3.98 -4.00 -10.77
C ILE A 128 4.33 -5.49 -10.64
N ALA A 129 3.79 -6.34 -11.51
CA ALA A 129 4.11 -7.77 -11.52
C ALA A 129 5.60 -8.01 -11.76
N GLU A 130 6.20 -7.35 -12.76
CA GLU A 130 7.63 -7.41 -13.03
C GLU A 130 8.48 -6.97 -11.82
N ALA A 131 8.11 -5.88 -11.15
CA ALA A 131 8.83 -5.42 -9.97
C ALA A 131 8.77 -6.43 -8.82
N ILE A 132 7.64 -7.12 -8.62
CA ILE A 132 7.48 -8.17 -7.61
C ILE A 132 8.30 -9.40 -8.01
N ILE A 133 8.20 -9.85 -9.26
CA ILE A 133 8.95 -11.01 -9.77
C ILE A 133 10.45 -10.76 -9.64
N ASP A 134 10.95 -9.59 -10.09
CA ASP A 134 12.36 -9.24 -10.00
C ASP A 134 12.88 -9.30 -8.56
N ARG A 135 12.12 -8.78 -7.60
CA ARG A 135 12.50 -8.75 -6.19
C ARG A 135 12.60 -10.13 -5.55
N TYR A 136 11.71 -11.06 -5.90
CA TYR A 136 11.63 -12.38 -5.27
C TYR A 136 12.14 -13.53 -6.14
N LYS A 137 12.71 -13.24 -7.30
CA LYS A 137 13.36 -14.25 -8.14
C LYS A 137 14.68 -14.70 -7.52
N TYR A 138 14.95 -16.00 -7.57
CA TYR A 138 16.25 -16.54 -7.18
C TYR A 138 17.22 -16.42 -8.37
N TRP A 139 17.93 -15.31 -8.44
CA TRP A 139 18.81 -14.97 -9.55
C TRP A 139 20.04 -15.86 -9.73
N PRO A 140 20.66 -16.45 -8.64
CA PRO A 140 21.82 -17.32 -8.82
C PRO A 140 21.52 -18.56 -9.66
N ASP A 141 20.34 -19.18 -9.50
CA ASP A 141 19.86 -20.28 -10.33
C ASP A 141 18.31 -20.23 -10.42
N PRO A 142 17.77 -19.62 -11.48
CA PRO A 142 16.33 -19.54 -11.67
C PRO A 142 15.61 -20.87 -11.95
N SER A 143 16.33 -21.99 -11.97
CA SER A 143 15.78 -23.33 -12.12
C SER A 143 15.83 -24.17 -10.84
N ASP A 144 16.39 -23.63 -9.76
CA ASP A 144 16.42 -24.29 -8.44
C ASP A 144 15.05 -24.19 -7.77
N GLU A 145 14.23 -25.23 -7.89
CA GLU A 145 12.86 -25.26 -7.39
C GLU A 145 12.75 -25.19 -5.86
N ASP A 146 13.77 -25.66 -5.12
CA ASP A 146 13.85 -25.49 -3.66
C ASP A 146 14.09 -24.04 -3.27
N ALA A 147 14.99 -23.37 -3.96
CA ALA A 147 15.26 -21.95 -3.75
C ALA A 147 14.08 -21.06 -4.20
N ILE A 148 13.42 -21.41 -5.31
CA ILE A 148 12.21 -20.73 -5.79
C ILE A 148 11.09 -20.89 -4.74
N ARG A 149 10.87 -22.09 -4.18
CA ARG A 149 9.92 -22.29 -3.10
C ARG A 149 10.21 -21.39 -1.89
N ALA A 150 11.48 -21.33 -1.47
CA ALA A 150 11.86 -20.47 -0.35
C ALA A 150 11.59 -18.98 -0.65
N LYS A 151 11.87 -18.53 -1.88
CA LYS A 151 11.55 -17.17 -2.33
C LYS A 151 10.06 -16.90 -2.44
N PHE A 152 9.28 -17.89 -2.81
CA PHE A 152 7.82 -17.80 -2.83
C PHE A 152 7.23 -17.67 -1.42
N VAL A 153 7.72 -18.45 -0.45
CA VAL A 153 7.36 -18.28 0.97
C VAL A 153 7.78 -16.90 1.48
N GLU A 154 8.95 -16.41 1.07
CA GLU A 154 9.39 -15.05 1.43
C GLU A 154 8.46 -13.98 0.86
N LEU A 155 8.06 -14.10 -0.41
CA LEU A 155 7.12 -13.21 -1.07
C LEU A 155 5.78 -13.18 -0.34
N THR A 156 5.19 -14.33 -0.10
CA THR A 156 3.88 -14.44 0.56
C THR A 156 3.93 -13.97 2.01
N THR A 157 5.02 -14.26 2.73
CA THR A 157 5.25 -13.74 4.09
C THR A 157 5.31 -12.21 4.08
N ASP A 158 6.07 -11.61 3.16
CA ASP A 158 6.20 -10.16 3.10
C ASP A 158 4.91 -9.46 2.68
N ALA A 159 4.24 -9.98 1.66
CA ALA A 159 3.06 -9.35 1.09
C ALA A 159 1.83 -9.42 2.01
N TYR A 160 1.59 -10.58 2.64
CA TYR A 160 0.37 -10.84 3.39
C TYR A 160 0.50 -10.61 4.89
N TYR A 161 1.73 -10.66 5.45
CA TYR A 161 1.94 -10.58 6.90
C TYR A 161 2.89 -9.45 7.29
N VAL A 162 4.14 -9.46 6.85
CA VAL A 162 5.15 -8.50 7.30
C VAL A 162 4.75 -7.07 7.00
N ALA A 163 4.47 -6.77 5.74
CA ALA A 163 4.17 -5.40 5.33
C ALA A 163 2.88 -4.85 5.98
N PRO A 164 1.74 -5.55 5.97
CA PRO A 164 0.51 -5.04 6.58
C PRO A 164 0.59 -4.98 8.11
N ILE A 165 1.24 -5.94 8.78
CA ILE A 165 1.39 -5.93 10.25
C ILE A 165 2.30 -4.77 10.67
N CYS A 166 3.47 -4.60 10.03
CA CYS A 166 4.37 -3.49 10.32
C CYS A 166 3.73 -2.13 10.02
N LEU A 167 2.99 -2.01 8.93
CA LEU A 167 2.25 -0.79 8.61
C LEU A 167 1.18 -0.49 9.66
N SER A 168 0.39 -1.49 10.06
CA SER A 168 -0.62 -1.35 11.12
C SER A 168 0.02 -0.91 12.44
N ALA A 169 1.10 -1.58 12.86
CA ALA A 169 1.84 -1.25 14.07
C ALA A 169 2.38 0.20 14.03
N TYR A 170 2.95 0.59 12.90
CA TYR A 170 3.43 1.96 12.68
C TYR A 170 2.30 3.00 12.76
N LEU A 171 1.19 2.76 12.08
CA LEU A 171 0.06 3.71 12.06
C LEU A 171 -0.58 3.86 13.44
N HIS A 172 -0.75 2.77 14.18
CA HIS A 172 -1.22 2.83 15.56
C HIS A 172 -0.26 3.61 16.48
N SER A 173 1.05 3.39 16.34
CA SER A 173 2.07 4.12 17.08
C SER A 173 2.07 5.62 16.73
N ALA A 174 1.97 5.95 15.45
CA ALA A 174 1.86 7.33 14.97
C ALA A 174 0.58 8.02 15.48
N GLY A 175 -0.51 7.26 15.63
CA GLY A 175 -1.77 7.70 16.24
C GLY A 175 -1.73 7.85 17.76
N GLY A 176 -0.59 7.57 18.42
CA GLY A 176 -0.39 7.74 19.86
C GLY A 176 -0.65 6.48 20.70
N SER A 177 -0.95 5.34 20.09
CA SER A 177 -1.05 4.06 20.79
C SER A 177 0.33 3.57 21.23
N ARG A 178 0.40 2.94 22.41
CA ARG A 178 1.59 2.23 22.84
C ARG A 178 1.61 0.85 22.19
N VAL A 179 2.48 0.65 21.21
CA VAL A 179 2.56 -0.57 20.40
C VAL A 179 3.74 -1.43 20.79
N PHE A 180 3.49 -2.72 20.98
CA PHE A 180 4.52 -3.73 21.21
C PHE A 180 4.47 -4.72 20.04
N MET A 181 5.62 -4.98 19.44
CA MET A 181 5.74 -5.90 18.30
C MET A 181 6.73 -7.02 18.61
N TYR A 182 6.41 -8.24 18.19
CA TYR A 182 7.33 -9.37 18.25
C TYR A 182 7.46 -10.07 16.89
N VAL A 183 8.56 -10.81 16.74
CA VAL A 183 8.75 -11.79 15.67
C VAL A 183 9.05 -13.13 16.33
N ASN A 184 8.24 -14.13 16.04
CA ASN A 184 8.46 -15.48 16.52
C ASN A 184 9.40 -16.23 15.58
N ASN A 185 10.59 -16.50 16.05
CA ASN A 185 11.63 -17.31 15.39
C ASN A 185 11.83 -18.68 16.07
N TYR A 186 10.90 -19.08 16.93
CA TYR A 186 10.98 -20.33 17.64
C TYR A 186 10.38 -21.47 16.84
N GLU A 187 11.20 -22.42 16.45
CA GLU A 187 10.77 -23.65 15.83
C GLU A 187 10.52 -24.72 16.91
N PHE A 188 9.27 -25.07 17.15
CA PHE A 188 8.92 -26.12 18.10
C PHE A 188 9.06 -27.54 17.49
N GLY A 189 9.12 -28.57 18.36
CA GLY A 189 9.15 -29.95 17.94
C GLY A 189 10.48 -30.40 17.29
N ARG A 190 11.57 -29.62 17.43
CA ARG A 190 12.89 -29.97 16.86
C ARG A 190 13.57 -31.17 17.53
N GLY A 191 13.14 -31.57 18.70
CA GLY A 191 13.80 -32.61 19.50
C GLY A 191 13.30 -34.04 19.25
N GLY A 192 12.32 -34.25 18.38
CA GLY A 192 11.72 -35.57 18.11
C GLY A 192 12.14 -36.14 16.76
N ASP A 193 12.14 -37.50 16.67
CA ASP A 193 12.41 -38.20 15.41
C ASP A 193 11.36 -37.97 14.32
N LYS A 194 10.19 -37.46 14.69
CA LYS A 194 9.11 -37.09 13.77
C LYS A 194 8.88 -35.60 13.79
N ARG A 195 9.21 -34.93 12.70
CA ARG A 195 8.85 -33.53 12.48
C ARG A 195 7.37 -33.41 12.15
N PHE A 196 6.71 -32.49 12.78
CA PHE A 196 5.33 -32.13 12.50
C PHE A 196 5.16 -31.48 11.12
N LEU A 197 6.14 -30.67 10.71
CA LEU A 197 6.15 -29.93 9.46
C LEU A 197 7.27 -30.46 8.54
N PRO A 198 7.10 -30.36 7.22
CA PRO A 198 8.18 -30.57 6.27
C PRO A 198 9.44 -29.80 6.64
N SER A 199 10.59 -30.38 6.29
CA SER A 199 11.91 -29.87 6.70
C SER A 199 12.22 -28.45 6.18
N TRP A 200 11.57 -28.04 5.11
CA TRP A 200 11.74 -26.72 4.51
C TRP A 200 10.90 -25.62 5.18
N ILE A 201 9.97 -25.99 6.06
CA ILE A 201 9.19 -25.03 6.86
C ILE A 201 9.94 -24.76 8.16
N GLY A 202 10.14 -23.50 8.46
CA GLY A 202 10.70 -23.08 9.75
C GLY A 202 9.60 -22.81 10.78
N VAL A 203 9.23 -21.55 10.96
CA VAL A 203 8.22 -21.09 11.91
C VAL A 203 6.93 -20.78 11.14
N CYS A 204 6.01 -21.72 11.16
CA CYS A 204 4.76 -21.70 10.40
C CYS A 204 3.80 -20.60 10.86
N HIS A 205 2.77 -20.35 10.03
CA HIS A 205 1.61 -19.58 10.46
C HIS A 205 0.94 -20.24 11.66
N ASP A 206 0.45 -19.44 12.61
CA ASP A 206 -0.15 -19.85 13.88
C ASP A 206 0.78 -20.62 14.83
N CYS A 207 2.07 -20.78 14.53
CA CYS A 207 3.00 -21.47 15.41
C CYS A 207 3.11 -20.81 16.80
N ASP A 208 2.98 -19.49 16.89
CA ASP A 208 2.91 -18.75 18.14
C ASP A 208 1.61 -19.00 18.91
N LEU A 209 0.48 -19.23 18.22
CA LEU A 209 -0.79 -19.55 18.87
C LEU A 209 -0.76 -20.90 19.57
N TYR A 210 -0.09 -21.89 19.00
CA TYR A 210 0.07 -23.20 19.65
C TYR A 210 0.82 -23.08 20.99
N LEU A 211 1.83 -22.21 21.03
CA LEU A 211 2.54 -21.91 22.26
C LEU A 211 1.70 -21.08 23.23
N LEU A 212 1.01 -20.05 22.74
CA LEU A 212 0.16 -19.16 23.53
C LEU A 212 -0.98 -19.92 24.24
N PHE A 213 -1.62 -20.85 23.54
CA PHE A 213 -2.73 -21.63 24.08
C PHE A 213 -2.30 -22.87 24.84
N GLY A 214 -1.00 -23.08 25.05
CA GLY A 214 -0.48 -24.14 25.92
C GLY A 214 -0.57 -25.54 25.33
N PHE A 215 -0.53 -25.70 24.00
CA PHE A 215 -0.59 -27.00 23.35
C PHE A 215 0.49 -27.98 23.83
N PRO A 216 1.74 -27.54 24.16
CA PRO A 216 2.75 -28.44 24.73
C PRO A 216 2.39 -29.10 26.07
N PHE A 217 1.31 -28.63 26.72
CA PHE A 217 0.80 -29.20 27.98
C PHE A 217 -0.48 -30.03 27.79
N MET A 218 -1.04 -30.03 26.58
CA MET A 218 -2.27 -30.75 26.31
C MET A 218 -2.00 -32.23 26.04
N ARG A 219 -2.98 -33.03 26.35
CA ARG A 219 -2.98 -34.44 25.96
C ARG A 219 -3.18 -34.58 24.45
N SER A 220 -2.56 -35.56 23.84
CA SER A 220 -2.61 -35.76 22.38
C SER A 220 -4.04 -35.96 21.83
N ASP A 221 -4.97 -36.51 22.63
CA ASP A 221 -6.38 -36.69 22.24
C ASP A 221 -7.20 -35.38 22.22
N LEU A 222 -6.65 -34.30 22.79
CA LEU A 222 -7.24 -32.96 22.78
C LEU A 222 -6.62 -32.03 21.73
N LEU A 223 -5.54 -32.46 21.11
CA LEU A 223 -4.87 -31.70 20.06
C LEU A 223 -5.55 -31.90 18.70
N PRO A 224 -5.44 -30.94 17.79
CA PRO A 224 -5.79 -31.14 16.41
C PRO A 224 -5.06 -32.38 15.84
N PRO A 225 -5.65 -33.10 14.89
CA PRO A 225 -5.07 -34.35 14.37
C PRO A 225 -3.62 -34.21 13.87
N HIS A 226 -3.29 -33.09 13.25
CA HIS A 226 -1.96 -32.79 12.73
C HIS A 226 -0.92 -32.53 13.83
N LEU A 227 -1.34 -32.27 15.06
CA LEU A 227 -0.47 -32.04 16.23
C LEU A 227 -0.46 -33.19 17.21
N ALA A 228 -1.32 -34.19 17.03
CA ALA A 228 -1.48 -35.26 17.98
C ALA A 228 -0.22 -36.12 18.18
N ASP A 229 0.61 -36.24 17.15
CA ASP A 229 1.85 -37.02 17.17
C ASP A 229 3.09 -36.20 17.50
N VAL A 230 2.96 -34.89 17.75
CA VAL A 230 4.09 -34.01 18.08
C VAL A 230 4.65 -34.37 19.46
N GLN A 231 5.95 -34.64 19.50
CA GLN A 231 6.66 -34.88 20.76
C GLN A 231 7.15 -33.55 21.33
N TRP A 232 6.33 -33.00 22.21
CA TRP A 232 6.63 -31.73 22.89
C TRP A 232 7.80 -31.89 23.86
N THR A 233 8.80 -31.02 23.71
CA THR A 233 9.98 -30.96 24.58
C THR A 233 9.77 -30.01 25.76
N ASP A 234 10.69 -30.02 26.72
CA ASP A 234 10.68 -29.05 27.83
C ASP A 234 10.96 -27.63 27.33
N PHE A 235 11.71 -27.47 26.22
CA PHE A 235 11.90 -26.17 25.60
C PHE A 235 10.58 -25.61 25.03
N ASP A 236 9.77 -26.46 24.40
CA ASP A 236 8.45 -26.08 23.90
C ASP A 236 7.52 -25.65 25.04
N ARG A 237 7.56 -26.35 26.17
CA ARG A 237 6.79 -26.01 27.36
C ARG A 237 7.25 -24.67 27.96
N ASN A 238 8.54 -24.44 28.04
CA ASN A 238 9.10 -23.19 28.52
C ASN A 238 8.74 -22.02 27.57
N ALA A 239 8.81 -22.21 26.25
CA ALA A 239 8.37 -21.23 25.26
C ALA A 239 6.87 -20.92 25.42
N SER A 240 6.04 -21.94 25.59
CA SER A 240 4.59 -21.79 25.83
C SER A 240 4.29 -21.00 27.11
N GLN A 241 4.97 -21.31 28.21
CA GLN A 241 4.82 -20.56 29.48
C GLN A 241 5.19 -19.08 29.30
N LEU A 242 6.24 -18.82 28.52
CA LEU A 242 6.65 -17.45 28.23
C LEU A 242 5.57 -16.68 27.45
N PHE A 243 5.13 -17.22 26.29
CA PHE A 243 4.09 -16.57 25.50
C PHE A 243 2.84 -16.30 26.32
N THR A 244 2.37 -17.30 27.04
CA THR A 244 1.21 -17.15 27.94
C THR A 244 1.44 -16.07 29.00
N SER A 245 2.64 -16.00 29.58
CA SER A 245 2.97 -14.99 30.60
C SER A 245 3.02 -13.58 30.02
N LEU A 246 3.61 -13.39 28.85
CA LEU A 246 3.70 -12.09 28.18
C LEU A 246 2.30 -11.55 27.83
N TYR A 247 1.46 -12.38 27.24
CA TYR A 247 0.09 -12.01 26.90
C TYR A 247 -0.73 -11.73 28.16
N ARG A 248 -0.61 -12.55 29.21
CA ARG A 248 -1.26 -12.32 30.49
C ARG A 248 -0.84 -10.98 31.11
N GLN A 249 0.44 -10.63 31.06
CA GLN A 249 0.94 -9.35 31.57
C GLN A 249 0.45 -8.18 30.74
N PHE A 250 0.48 -8.31 29.43
CA PHE A 250 -0.07 -7.29 28.54
C PHE A 250 -1.56 -7.05 28.83
N LEU A 251 -2.37 -8.09 28.93
CA LEU A 251 -3.80 -7.98 29.22
C LEU A 251 -4.10 -7.34 30.58
N ARG A 252 -3.27 -7.61 31.60
CA ARG A 252 -3.47 -7.07 32.95
C ARG A 252 -2.93 -5.64 33.12
N ASN A 253 -1.78 -5.37 32.56
CA ASN A 253 -1.00 -4.17 32.84
C ASN A 253 -0.84 -3.25 31.62
N MET A 254 -1.37 -3.64 30.47
CA MET A 254 -1.16 -2.97 29.17
C MET A 254 0.34 -2.82 28.84
N ASN A 255 1.16 -3.76 29.37
CA ASN A 255 2.61 -3.79 29.23
C ASN A 255 3.13 -5.22 29.39
N PRO A 256 3.81 -5.81 28.41
CA PRO A 256 4.30 -7.19 28.46
C PRO A 256 5.57 -7.37 29.29
N ASN A 257 6.24 -6.31 29.75
CA ASN A 257 7.57 -6.38 30.37
C ASN A 257 7.63 -7.02 31.74
N PHE A 258 6.51 -7.20 32.43
CA PHE A 258 6.51 -7.81 33.74
C PHE A 258 6.12 -9.30 33.65
N PRO A 259 6.69 -10.26 34.42
CA PRO A 259 7.71 -10.10 35.47
C PRO A 259 9.16 -10.19 34.98
N PHE A 260 9.36 -10.30 33.69
CA PHE A 260 10.69 -10.39 33.09
C PHE A 260 11.26 -8.99 33.01
N ASP A 261 12.47 -8.80 33.46
CA ASP A 261 13.22 -7.53 33.32
C ASP A 261 13.67 -7.32 31.86
N THR A 262 12.77 -7.61 30.94
CA THR A 262 12.97 -7.36 29.51
C THR A 262 12.57 -5.94 29.22
N SER A 263 13.52 -5.12 28.85
CA SER A 263 13.25 -3.79 28.34
C SER A 263 12.65 -3.85 26.92
N TRP A 264 11.51 -4.50 26.75
CA TRP A 264 10.79 -4.49 25.50
C TRP A 264 10.27 -3.08 25.25
N ALA A 265 11.03 -2.30 24.50
CA ALA A 265 10.66 -0.95 24.15
C ALA A 265 9.47 -0.95 23.21
N PRO A 266 8.46 -0.08 23.43
CA PRO A 266 7.37 0.07 22.47
C PRO A 266 7.89 0.62 21.14
N LEU A 267 7.27 0.19 20.06
CA LEU A 267 7.51 0.72 18.72
C LEU A 267 7.23 2.22 18.68
N GLN A 268 8.13 2.98 18.08
CA GLN A 268 8.02 4.43 17.91
C GLN A 268 8.10 4.79 16.42
N PRO A 269 7.51 5.91 15.98
CA PRO A 269 7.56 6.32 14.56
C PRO A 269 8.96 6.50 13.95
N ARG A 270 9.99 6.65 14.82
CA ARG A 270 11.40 6.78 14.38
C ARG A 270 12.29 5.62 14.84
N ALA A 271 11.72 4.63 15.50
CA ALA A 271 12.43 3.46 16.00
C ALA A 271 11.46 2.28 16.06
N HIS A 272 11.48 1.45 15.02
CA HIS A 272 10.57 0.32 14.87
C HIS A 272 11.06 -0.87 15.67
N TRP A 273 11.00 -0.72 17.01
CA TRP A 273 11.43 -1.74 17.94
C TRP A 273 10.53 -2.96 17.90
N TYR A 274 11.12 -4.15 17.94
CA TYR A 274 10.43 -5.42 18.13
C TYR A 274 11.26 -6.37 18.98
N ILE A 275 10.63 -7.35 19.61
CA ILE A 275 11.29 -8.49 20.24
C ILE A 275 11.40 -9.62 19.23
N ASP A 276 12.62 -10.14 19.08
CA ASP A 276 12.90 -11.35 18.32
C ASP A 276 12.94 -12.54 19.28
N PHE A 277 11.93 -13.38 19.25
CA PHE A 277 11.87 -14.61 20.05
C PHE A 277 12.66 -15.72 19.34
N ASN A 278 13.96 -15.76 19.56
CA ASN A 278 14.85 -16.80 19.06
C ASN A 278 15.41 -17.62 20.23
N TYR A 279 14.86 -18.82 20.44
CA TYR A 279 15.16 -19.66 21.59
C TYR A 279 16.31 -20.63 21.39
N SER A 280 17.10 -20.54 20.33
CA SER A 280 18.23 -21.43 20.08
C SER A 280 19.35 -21.35 21.16
N HIS A 281 19.29 -20.37 22.07
CA HIS A 281 20.25 -20.11 23.13
C HIS A 281 19.68 -20.23 24.55
N TRP A 282 18.59 -20.96 24.74
CA TRP A 282 17.94 -21.12 26.05
C TRP A 282 18.68 -22.00 27.06
N SER A 283 19.96 -22.30 26.91
CA SER A 283 20.72 -22.99 27.93
C SER A 283 20.92 -22.15 29.22
N GLU A 284 20.70 -20.84 29.15
CA GLU A 284 20.84 -19.94 30.31
C GLU A 284 19.59 -19.01 30.37
N MET A 285 18.69 -19.30 31.25
CA MET A 285 17.38 -18.78 31.57
C MET A 285 17.21 -17.23 31.71
N THR A 286 17.88 -16.38 30.97
CA THR A 286 17.88 -14.97 31.32
C THR A 286 17.06 -14.03 30.45
N ILE A 287 16.83 -14.27 29.17
CA ILE A 287 15.97 -13.39 28.37
C ILE A 287 15.39 -14.14 27.16
N PRO A 288 14.05 -14.22 27.05
CA PRO A 288 13.40 -14.98 25.99
C PRO A 288 13.41 -14.32 24.61
N GLY A 289 14.04 -13.18 24.46
CA GLY A 289 14.08 -12.49 23.17
C GLY A 289 15.10 -11.37 23.14
N GLN A 290 15.53 -11.01 21.95
CA GLN A 290 16.42 -9.88 21.70
C GLN A 290 15.65 -8.70 21.19
N LEU A 291 15.86 -7.51 21.79
CA LEU A 291 15.30 -6.27 21.28
C LEU A 291 16.06 -5.89 20.00
N LYS A 292 15.35 -5.81 18.89
CA LYS A 292 15.88 -5.46 17.57
C LYS A 292 15.04 -4.33 16.94
N ARG A 293 15.50 -3.80 15.81
CA ARG A 293 14.82 -2.74 15.07
C ARG A 293 14.67 -3.11 13.61
N ASP A 294 13.67 -2.49 12.98
CA ASP A 294 13.54 -2.41 11.53
C ASP A 294 13.43 -3.79 10.87
N TYR A 295 12.54 -4.66 11.41
CA TYR A 295 12.33 -6.00 10.85
C TYR A 295 11.91 -5.94 9.40
N ARG A 296 12.77 -6.50 8.51
CA ARG A 296 12.55 -6.59 7.06
C ARG A 296 12.06 -5.27 6.44
N TRP A 297 12.59 -4.14 6.93
CA TRP A 297 12.07 -2.81 6.57
C TRP A 297 12.16 -2.50 5.08
N GLU A 298 13.12 -3.07 4.36
CA GLU A 298 13.21 -2.97 2.90
C GLU A 298 11.99 -3.61 2.22
N SER A 299 11.55 -4.78 2.71
CA SER A 299 10.33 -5.43 2.23
C SER A 299 9.09 -4.63 2.60
N VAL A 300 9.03 -4.13 3.85
CA VAL A 300 7.94 -3.23 4.29
C VAL A 300 7.86 -2.01 3.37
N ALA A 301 8.98 -1.33 3.12
CA ALA A 301 9.01 -0.16 2.24
C ALA A 301 8.64 -0.52 0.79
N PHE A 302 9.07 -1.67 0.29
CA PHE A 302 8.68 -2.14 -1.04
C PHE A 302 7.16 -2.26 -1.18
N TRP A 303 6.50 -2.95 -0.25
CA TRP A 303 5.06 -3.20 -0.33
C TRP A 303 4.20 -1.99 0.06
N THR A 304 4.65 -1.15 0.99
CA THR A 304 3.85 -0.04 1.53
C THR A 304 4.14 1.32 0.90
N GLN A 305 5.27 1.45 0.21
CA GLN A 305 5.69 2.72 -0.40
C GLN A 305 5.97 2.58 -1.89
N TYR A 306 6.84 1.63 -2.29
CA TYR A 306 7.28 1.51 -3.68
C TYR A 306 6.15 1.03 -4.60
N ILE A 307 5.47 -0.06 -4.25
CA ILE A 307 4.33 -0.57 -5.05
C ILE A 307 3.20 0.48 -5.16
N PRO A 308 2.73 1.13 -4.07
CA PRO A 308 1.77 2.22 -4.18
C PRO A 308 2.25 3.40 -5.02
N ALA A 309 3.54 3.74 -4.95
CA ALA A 309 4.12 4.81 -5.79
C ALA A 309 4.10 4.43 -7.27
N LEU A 310 4.38 3.18 -7.64
CA LEU A 310 4.26 2.70 -9.02
C LEU A 310 2.82 2.84 -9.53
N VAL A 311 1.82 2.51 -8.71
CA VAL A 311 0.40 2.69 -9.06
C VAL A 311 0.11 4.17 -9.33
N GLN A 312 0.54 5.07 -8.42
CA GLN A 312 0.29 6.50 -8.56
C GLN A 312 1.03 7.12 -9.74
N TYR A 313 2.28 6.71 -9.99
CA TYR A 313 3.10 7.25 -11.08
C TYR A 313 2.43 7.07 -12.44
N MET A 314 1.79 5.93 -12.67
CA MET A 314 1.11 5.64 -13.92
C MET A 314 -0.29 6.27 -14.04
N THR A 315 -0.94 6.58 -12.92
CA THR A 315 -2.20 7.34 -12.95
C THR A 315 -2.00 8.81 -13.34
N THR A 316 -0.77 9.30 -13.27
CA THR A 316 -0.41 10.66 -13.72
C THR A 316 0.07 10.71 -15.18
N THR A 317 0.32 9.58 -15.83
CA THR A 317 0.53 9.55 -17.28
C THR A 317 -0.80 9.81 -17.97
N PHE A 318 -0.86 10.90 -18.73
CA PHE A 318 -2.04 11.29 -19.50
C PHE A 318 -2.52 10.10 -20.35
N SER A 319 -3.83 9.91 -20.43
CA SER A 319 -4.39 8.99 -21.38
C SER A 319 -3.81 9.27 -22.78
N PRO A 320 -3.71 8.29 -23.68
CA PRO A 320 -3.26 8.53 -25.05
C PRO A 320 -4.00 9.70 -25.71
N ILE A 321 -5.28 9.91 -25.37
CA ILE A 321 -6.13 11.01 -25.83
C ILE A 321 -5.66 12.35 -25.23
N GLU A 322 -5.37 12.42 -23.93
CA GLU A 322 -4.83 13.64 -23.29
C GLU A 322 -3.41 13.98 -23.78
N GLY A 323 -2.57 12.97 -24.02
CA GLY A 323 -1.25 13.16 -24.62
C GLY A 323 -1.33 13.67 -26.06
N ALA A 324 -2.31 13.22 -26.85
CA ALA A 324 -2.60 13.72 -28.19
C ALA A 324 -3.12 15.17 -28.14
N MET A 325 -4.12 15.47 -27.30
CA MET A 325 -4.63 16.83 -27.10
C MET A 325 -3.56 17.80 -26.65
N ARG A 326 -2.68 17.42 -25.73
CA ARG A 326 -1.56 18.29 -25.30
C ARG A 326 -0.58 18.57 -26.42
N ARG A 327 -0.28 17.59 -27.28
CA ARG A 327 0.57 17.82 -28.46
C ARG A 327 -0.10 18.78 -29.43
N GLU A 328 -1.40 18.63 -29.69
CA GLU A 328 -2.13 19.58 -30.53
C GLU A 328 -2.15 20.98 -29.94
N VAL A 329 -2.45 21.12 -28.64
CA VAL A 329 -2.39 22.43 -27.96
C VAL A 329 -0.99 23.06 -28.04
N LEU A 330 0.07 22.27 -27.86
CA LEU A 330 1.45 22.73 -28.00
C LEU A 330 1.74 23.21 -29.44
N VAL A 331 1.30 22.47 -30.44
CA VAL A 331 1.43 22.85 -31.86
C VAL A 331 0.68 24.14 -32.15
N TYR A 332 -0.54 24.33 -31.64
CA TYR A 332 -1.29 25.58 -31.75
C TYR A 332 -0.58 26.75 -31.04
N GLN A 333 -0.06 26.53 -29.84
CA GLN A 333 0.68 27.56 -29.11
C GLN A 333 1.97 28.01 -29.85
N ILE A 334 2.71 27.06 -30.40
CA ILE A 334 3.90 27.36 -31.24
C ILE A 334 3.45 28.10 -32.51
N GLY A 335 2.40 27.65 -33.18
CA GLY A 335 1.85 28.29 -34.37
C GLY A 335 1.43 29.74 -34.11
N VAL A 336 0.68 30.00 -33.04
CA VAL A 336 0.28 31.38 -32.64
C VAL A 336 1.49 32.21 -32.29
N GLY A 337 2.49 31.67 -31.60
CA GLY A 337 3.73 32.39 -31.30
C GLY A 337 4.49 32.82 -32.56
N VAL A 338 4.64 31.93 -33.52
CA VAL A 338 5.31 32.19 -34.81
C VAL A 338 4.52 33.24 -35.60
N LEU A 339 3.19 33.11 -35.70
CA LEU A 339 2.35 34.10 -36.37
C LEU A 339 2.46 35.49 -35.73
N SER A 340 2.46 35.59 -34.41
CA SER A 340 2.63 36.84 -33.69
C SER A 340 3.98 37.50 -33.96
N CYS A 341 5.04 36.72 -34.03
CA CYS A 341 6.37 37.21 -34.40
C CYS A 341 6.41 37.75 -35.83
N ILE A 342 5.80 37.03 -36.79
CA ILE A 342 5.70 37.47 -38.18
C ILE A 342 4.91 38.77 -38.26
N LEU A 343 3.78 38.87 -37.58
CA LEU A 343 2.92 40.06 -37.57
C LEU A 343 3.68 41.30 -37.01
N MET A 344 4.42 41.10 -35.91
CA MET A 344 5.26 42.15 -35.36
C MET A 344 6.37 42.57 -36.37
N GLY A 345 7.00 41.62 -37.02
CA GLY A 345 8.00 41.91 -38.06
C GLY A 345 7.43 42.71 -39.22
N VAL A 346 6.23 42.37 -39.71
CA VAL A 346 5.53 43.10 -40.76
C VAL A 346 5.16 44.50 -40.30
N MET A 347 4.70 44.64 -39.05
CA MET A 347 4.39 45.98 -38.49
C MET A 347 5.66 46.89 -38.41
N VAL A 348 6.76 46.31 -37.95
CA VAL A 348 8.04 47.08 -37.90
C VAL A 348 8.49 47.49 -39.30
N LEU A 349 8.41 46.57 -40.29
CA LEU A 349 8.71 46.89 -41.69
C LEU A 349 7.79 47.99 -42.28
N ALA A 350 6.49 47.91 -41.97
CA ALA A 350 5.52 48.91 -42.39
C ALA A 350 5.81 50.27 -41.78
N CYS A 351 6.17 50.32 -40.49
CA CYS A 351 6.59 51.54 -39.80
C CYS A 351 7.86 52.15 -40.41
N LEU A 352 8.86 51.27 -40.67
CA LEU A 352 10.10 51.70 -41.35
C LEU A 352 9.85 52.23 -42.76
N PHE A 353 8.99 51.55 -43.53
CA PHE A 353 8.60 52.00 -44.85
C PHE A 353 7.87 53.33 -44.79
N ALA A 354 6.93 53.51 -43.89
CA ALA A 354 6.23 54.75 -43.65
C ALA A 354 7.20 55.88 -43.29
N TYR A 355 8.19 55.61 -42.41
CA TYR A 355 9.24 56.57 -42.01
C TYR A 355 10.08 56.95 -43.22
N LEU A 356 10.55 56.01 -44.03
CA LEU A 356 11.35 56.28 -45.22
C LEU A 356 10.58 57.06 -46.32
N VAL A 357 9.30 56.76 -46.51
CA VAL A 357 8.44 57.52 -47.43
C VAL A 357 8.19 58.93 -46.93
N PHE A 358 8.11 59.12 -45.61
CA PHE A 358 7.96 60.43 -45.00
C PHE A 358 9.21 61.26 -45.15
N GLU A 359 10.38 60.66 -44.94
CA GLU A 359 11.68 61.37 -45.08
C GLU A 359 12.02 61.77 -46.52
N ARG A 360 11.59 60.96 -47.51
CA ARG A 360 11.80 61.28 -48.95
C ARG A 360 10.82 62.28 -49.53
N ASN A 361 9.80 62.78 -48.80
CA ASN A 361 8.80 63.67 -49.33
C ASN A 361 8.66 64.98 -48.45
N PRO A 362 9.66 65.85 -48.45
CA PRO A 362 9.74 67.08 -47.59
C PRO A 362 8.55 68.02 -47.73
N ARG A 363 7.85 68.01 -48.87
CA ARG A 363 6.64 68.82 -49.06
C ARG A 363 5.44 68.39 -48.27
N ARG A 364 5.31 67.08 -47.98
CA ARG A 364 4.23 66.49 -47.12
C ARG A 364 4.53 66.70 -45.62
N ALA A 365 5.77 66.62 -45.24
CA ALA A 365 6.20 66.89 -43.87
C ALA A 365 5.94 68.36 -43.47
N SER A 366 6.23 69.33 -44.35
CA SER A 366 5.97 70.71 -44.08
C SER A 366 4.46 71.07 -43.96
N LYS A 367 3.62 70.35 -44.74
CA LYS A 367 2.17 70.55 -44.66
C LYS A 367 1.58 70.00 -43.37
N LEU A 368 2.02 68.81 -42.92
CA LEU A 368 1.60 68.22 -41.62
C LEU A 368 2.08 69.03 -40.42
N GLU A 369 3.27 69.64 -40.50
CA GLU A 369 3.79 70.51 -39.47
C GLU A 369 3.02 71.81 -39.41
N HIS A 370 2.59 72.30 -40.55
CA HIS A 370 1.75 73.48 -40.63
C HIS A 370 0.34 73.21 -40.07
N ASP A 371 -0.23 72.08 -40.39
CA ASP A 371 -1.55 71.65 -39.89
C ASP A 371 -1.52 71.34 -38.37
N ARG A 372 -0.43 70.74 -37.84
CA ARG A 372 -0.20 70.55 -36.42
C ARG A 372 -0.08 71.89 -35.67
N ARG A 373 0.64 72.84 -36.22
CA ARG A 373 0.74 74.22 -35.64
C ARG A 373 -0.59 74.96 -35.66
N ARG A 374 -1.41 74.67 -36.65
CA ARG A 374 -2.79 75.22 -36.76
C ARG A 374 -3.68 74.66 -35.68
N LEU A 375 -3.70 73.37 -35.54
CA LEU A 375 -4.41 72.63 -34.47
C LEU A 375 -4.05 73.05 -33.06
N ILE A 376 -2.72 73.21 -32.76
CA ILE A 376 -2.24 73.72 -31.49
C ILE A 376 -2.70 75.16 -31.24
N ARG A 377 -2.75 75.94 -32.27
CA ARG A 377 -3.18 77.35 -32.16
C ARG A 377 -4.71 77.48 -31.92
N ASP A 378 -5.47 76.57 -32.52
CA ASP A 378 -6.92 76.52 -32.36
C ASP A 378 -7.31 75.97 -31.00
N THR A 379 -6.56 74.96 -30.47
CA THR A 379 -6.72 74.43 -29.10
C THR A 379 -6.39 75.47 -28.05
N ASN A 380 -5.30 76.23 -28.23
CA ASN A 380 -4.96 77.32 -27.32
C ASN A 380 -5.96 78.48 -27.35
N LYS A 381 -6.56 78.76 -28.50
CA LYS A 381 -7.67 79.76 -28.60
C LYS A 381 -8.94 79.27 -27.93
N SER A 382 -9.24 77.97 -27.95
CA SER A 382 -10.38 77.43 -27.27
C SER A 382 -10.19 77.40 -25.74
N LEU A 383 -9.01 77.11 -25.25
CA LEU A 383 -8.64 77.21 -23.85
C LEU A 383 -8.74 78.58 -23.30
N SER A 384 -8.21 79.62 -24.06
CA SER A 384 -8.33 81.04 -23.66
C SER A 384 -9.76 81.56 -23.62
N LYS A 385 -10.67 81.00 -24.41
CA LYS A 385 -12.12 81.33 -24.37
C LYS A 385 -12.86 80.68 -23.18
N THR A 386 -12.41 79.55 -22.75
CA THR A 386 -13.02 78.85 -21.58
C THR A 386 -12.64 79.46 -20.27
N ASP A 387 -11.45 80.02 -20.17
CA ASP A 387 -10.99 80.73 -18.97
C ASP A 387 -11.62 82.15 -18.81
N ILE A 388 -11.95 82.81 -19.89
CA ILE A 388 -12.68 84.10 -19.84
C ILE A 388 -14.15 83.91 -19.41
N LEU A 389 -14.74 82.79 -19.69
CA LEU A 389 -16.15 82.50 -19.30
C LEU A 389 -16.27 82.03 -17.82
N LYS A 390 -15.19 81.65 -17.17
CA LYS A 390 -15.18 81.27 -15.73
C LYS A 390 -14.91 82.45 -14.78
N VAL A 391 -14.45 83.63 -15.29
CA VAL A 391 -14.19 84.85 -14.50
C VAL A 391 -15.39 85.82 -14.50
N SER A 392 -16.43 85.56 -15.32
CA SER A 392 -17.61 86.45 -15.39
C SER A 392 -18.84 85.89 -14.63
N SER A 393 -18.65 84.83 -13.80
CA SER A 393 -19.71 84.23 -12.96
C SER A 393 -19.23 84.04 -11.51
N LEU A 394 -18.57 84.98 -10.96
CA LEU A 394 -18.38 85.20 -9.52
C LEU A 394 -18.87 86.59 -9.15
#